data_ea17f4c000e4bb79e013ca706c3b2de2
#
_entry.id   ea17f4c000e4bb79e013ca706c3b2de2
#
_cell.length_a   1.000
_cell.length_b   1.000
_cell.length_c   1.000
_cell.angle_alpha   90.00
_cell.angle_beta   90.00
_cell.angle_gamma   90.00
#
_symmetry.space_group_name_H-M   'P 1'
#
loop_
_entity.id
_entity.type
_entity.pdbx_description
1 polymer ?
#
loop_
_entity_poly.entity_id
_entity_poly.type
_entity_poly.pdbx_seq_one_letter_code
_entity_poly.pdbx_strand_id
1 'polypeptide(L)'
;MIYQKIGKEMIKQNYDILGIGNAVTDIFVEVDYSFLKKNELEEGAMRLVDEAVINNLLSDLSISKTLAGGSVANTLATISNLGGNCAFIGSRKNDKFGKLFSKSMNENNIYLSNQENENGKSSSLCLVLITPNGERTMCTYLGAST
;
A
#
# COMPACT_ATOMS: atom_id res chain seq x y z
N MET A 1 -19.12 11.88 6.58
CA MET A 1 -20.00 11.20 7.56
C MET A 1 -20.18 9.78 7.06
N ILE A 2 -19.72 8.79 7.81
CA ILE A 2 -19.84 7.37 7.45
C ILE A 2 -20.73 6.69 8.48
N TYR A 3 -21.61 5.82 8.02
CA TYR A 3 -22.44 5.00 8.89
C TYR A 3 -21.91 3.58 8.94
N GLN A 4 -21.64 3.06 10.12
CA GLN A 4 -21.26 1.68 10.32
C GLN A 4 -22.44 0.91 10.95
N LYS A 5 -22.78 -0.23 10.36
CA LYS A 5 -23.81 -1.11 10.91
C LYS A 5 -23.20 -2.04 11.95
N ILE A 6 -23.58 -1.84 13.22
CA ILE A 6 -23.20 -2.74 14.31
C ILE A 6 -24.49 -3.40 14.82
N GLY A 7 -24.68 -4.66 14.46
CA GLY A 7 -25.95 -5.35 14.73
C GLY A 7 -27.12 -4.75 13.96
N LYS A 8 -28.18 -4.31 14.66
CA LYS A 8 -29.35 -3.64 14.08
C LYS A 8 -29.27 -2.11 14.09
N GLU A 9 -28.26 -1.53 14.74
CA GLU A 9 -28.14 -0.09 14.87
C GLU A 9 -27.15 0.49 13.87
N MET A 10 -27.47 1.67 13.33
CA MET A 10 -26.59 2.47 12.50
C MET A 10 -25.87 3.48 13.38
N ILE A 11 -24.60 3.26 13.66
CA ILE A 11 -23.79 4.19 14.43
C ILE A 11 -23.17 5.21 13.49
N LYS A 12 -23.39 6.48 13.80
CA LYS A 12 -22.78 7.61 13.11
C LYS A 12 -21.35 7.77 13.63
N GLN A 13 -20.36 7.49 12.79
CA GLN A 13 -18.97 7.82 13.07
C GLN A 13 -18.61 9.15 12.41
N ASN A 14 -18.03 10.05 13.19
CA ASN A 14 -17.50 11.30 12.70
C ASN A 14 -15.98 11.13 12.53
N TYR A 15 -15.49 11.44 11.35
CA TYR A 15 -14.05 11.52 11.05
C TYR A 15 -13.71 12.97 10.77
N ASP A 16 -12.53 13.40 11.22
CA ASP A 16 -11.99 14.73 10.92
C ASP A 16 -11.56 14.78 9.46
N ILE A 17 -11.00 13.67 8.96
CA ILE A 17 -10.52 13.56 7.58
C ILE A 17 -10.90 12.20 6.99
N LEU A 18 -11.38 12.25 5.75
CA LEU A 18 -11.60 11.11 4.88
C LEU A 18 -10.64 11.17 3.69
N GLY A 19 -9.74 10.19 3.59
CA GLY A 19 -8.85 10.04 2.45
C GLY A 19 -9.39 9.04 1.44
N ILE A 20 -9.29 9.37 0.15
CA ILE A 20 -9.59 8.44 -0.95
C ILE A 20 -8.31 8.26 -1.76
N GLY A 21 -7.86 7.02 -1.93
CA GLY A 21 -6.60 6.77 -2.63
C GLY A 21 -6.33 5.29 -2.90
N ASN A 22 -5.18 5.03 -3.51
CA ASN A 22 -4.74 3.68 -3.82
C ASN A 22 -4.26 2.98 -2.54
N ALA A 23 -4.80 1.78 -2.27
CA ALA A 23 -4.37 0.93 -1.16
C ALA A 23 -3.12 0.14 -1.58
N VAL A 24 -1.96 0.75 -1.48
CA VAL A 24 -0.67 0.19 -1.92
C VAL A 24 0.10 -0.38 -0.74
N THR A 25 0.68 -1.57 -0.89
CA THR A 25 1.65 -2.11 0.06
C THR A 25 3.06 -1.86 -0.45
N ASP A 26 3.85 -1.09 0.29
CA ASP A 26 5.27 -0.85 -0.01
C ASP A 26 6.11 -2.01 0.52
N ILE A 27 6.97 -2.55 -0.34
CA ILE A 27 7.90 -3.65 -0.07
C ILE A 27 9.31 -3.12 -0.22
N PHE A 28 10.05 -3.06 0.88
CA PHE A 28 11.42 -2.55 0.91
C PHE A 28 12.42 -3.70 0.77
N VAL A 29 13.37 -3.54 -0.14
CA VAL A 29 14.43 -4.51 -0.41
C VAL A 29 15.74 -3.77 -0.69
N GLU A 30 16.82 -4.20 -0.05
CA GLU A 30 18.17 -3.76 -0.39
C GLU A 30 18.68 -4.55 -1.58
N VAL A 31 19.25 -3.87 -2.56
CA VAL A 31 19.77 -4.46 -3.81
C VAL A 31 21.09 -3.85 -4.22
N ASP A 32 21.89 -4.63 -4.96
CA ASP A 32 23.08 -4.14 -5.63
C ASP A 32 22.73 -3.38 -6.93
N TYR A 33 23.64 -2.53 -7.40
CA TYR A 33 23.52 -1.89 -8.71
C TYR A 33 23.41 -2.89 -9.87
N SER A 34 23.99 -4.09 -9.71
CA SER A 34 23.86 -5.17 -10.69
C SER A 34 22.43 -5.66 -10.86
N PHE A 35 21.60 -5.62 -9.79
CA PHE A 35 20.19 -5.97 -9.87
C PHE A 35 19.40 -4.96 -10.72
N LEU A 36 19.65 -3.65 -10.52
CA LEU A 36 19.01 -2.61 -11.33
C LEU A 36 19.38 -2.76 -12.80
N LYS A 37 20.67 -2.98 -13.10
CA LYS A 37 21.19 -3.17 -14.47
C LYS A 37 20.58 -4.42 -15.13
N LYS A 38 20.52 -5.57 -14.41
CA LYS A 38 19.94 -6.83 -14.91
C LYS A 38 18.48 -6.65 -15.33
N ASN A 39 17.72 -5.83 -14.59
CA ASN A 39 16.28 -5.61 -14.78
C ASN A 39 15.96 -4.33 -15.57
N GLU A 40 16.96 -3.67 -16.14
CA GLU A 40 16.82 -2.43 -16.94
C GLU A 40 16.05 -1.33 -16.16
N LEU A 41 16.39 -1.17 -14.88
CA LEU A 41 15.80 -0.17 -14.00
C LEU A 41 16.74 1.03 -13.85
N GLU A 42 16.21 2.23 -14.05
CA GLU A 42 16.93 3.48 -13.82
C GLU A 42 16.92 3.81 -12.34
N GLU A 43 18.11 4.03 -11.76
CA GLU A 43 18.27 4.39 -10.34
C GLU A 43 17.53 5.69 -10.01
N GLY A 44 16.82 5.72 -8.90
CA GLY A 44 16.06 6.88 -8.45
C GLY A 44 14.72 7.11 -9.17
N ALA A 45 14.43 6.32 -10.21
CA ALA A 45 13.19 6.48 -10.97
C ALA A 45 12.02 5.65 -10.39
N MET A 46 10.78 6.04 -10.77
CA MET A 46 9.57 5.27 -10.53
C MET A 46 9.01 4.78 -11.85
N ARG A 47 8.71 3.48 -11.91
CA ARG A 47 8.13 2.83 -13.08
C ARG A 47 6.83 2.12 -12.71
N LEU A 48 5.76 2.33 -13.49
CA LEU A 48 4.58 1.48 -13.45
C LEU A 48 4.86 0.17 -14.19
N VAL A 49 4.47 -0.93 -13.56
CA VAL A 49 4.70 -2.28 -14.09
C VAL A 49 3.39 -3.09 -14.03
N ASP A 50 3.32 -4.16 -14.81
CA ASP A 50 2.24 -5.14 -14.73
C ASP A 50 2.50 -6.21 -13.64
N GLU A 51 1.50 -7.07 -13.43
CA GLU A 51 1.53 -8.12 -12.41
C GLU A 51 2.64 -9.15 -12.67
N ALA A 52 2.90 -9.49 -13.92
CA ALA A 52 3.93 -10.46 -14.28
C ALA A 52 5.33 -9.93 -13.96
N VAL A 53 5.58 -8.66 -14.28
CA VAL A 53 6.86 -8.00 -14.01
C VAL A 53 7.10 -7.86 -12.50
N ILE A 54 6.11 -7.40 -11.72
CA ILE A 54 6.31 -7.24 -10.27
C ILE A 54 6.55 -8.58 -9.57
N ASN A 55 5.84 -9.63 -9.98
CA ASN A 55 6.02 -10.98 -9.42
C ASN A 55 7.40 -11.55 -9.78
N ASN A 56 7.87 -11.33 -11.01
CA ASN A 56 9.20 -11.77 -11.44
C ASN A 56 10.31 -11.06 -10.64
N LEU A 57 10.21 -9.74 -10.45
CA LEU A 57 11.15 -9.00 -9.61
C LEU A 57 11.17 -9.52 -8.17
N LEU A 58 9.99 -9.79 -7.59
CA LEU A 58 9.88 -10.28 -6.22
C LEU A 58 10.41 -11.70 -6.01
N SER A 59 10.40 -12.55 -7.04
CA SER A 59 10.87 -13.94 -6.93
C SER A 59 12.36 -14.07 -6.59
N ASP A 60 13.15 -13.09 -7.00
CA ASP A 60 14.62 -13.05 -6.83
C ASP A 60 15.05 -12.30 -5.54
N LEU A 61 14.08 -11.80 -4.74
CA LEU A 61 14.36 -10.86 -3.67
C LEU A 61 13.95 -11.38 -2.28
N SER A 62 14.76 -11.05 -1.29
CA SER A 62 14.41 -11.23 0.14
C SER A 62 13.81 -9.94 0.69
N ILE A 63 12.53 -10.01 1.10
CA ILE A 63 11.80 -8.85 1.61
C ILE A 63 12.35 -8.46 2.98
N SER A 64 12.85 -7.22 3.11
CA SER A 64 13.35 -6.67 4.37
C SER A 64 12.22 -6.13 5.24
N LYS A 65 11.28 -5.40 4.63
CA LYS A 65 10.18 -4.75 5.34
C LYS A 65 8.96 -4.55 4.44
N THR A 66 7.76 -4.57 5.04
CA THR A 66 6.51 -4.21 4.35
C THR A 66 5.73 -3.19 5.18
N LEU A 67 5.15 -2.18 4.54
CA LEU A 67 4.31 -1.15 5.17
C LEU A 67 3.10 -0.85 4.27
N ALA A 68 2.05 -0.29 4.86
CA ALA A 68 1.08 0.43 4.04
C ALA A 68 1.76 1.65 3.42
N GLY A 69 1.59 1.82 2.12
CA GLY A 69 2.13 2.91 1.33
C GLY A 69 1.04 3.72 0.63
N GLY A 70 1.48 4.60 -0.25
CA GLY A 70 0.64 5.55 -0.96
C GLY A 70 0.49 6.87 -0.20
N SER A 71 0.48 7.97 -0.95
CA SER A 71 0.52 9.34 -0.38
C SER A 71 -0.63 9.63 0.56
N VAL A 72 -1.84 9.19 0.24
CA VAL A 72 -3.04 9.39 1.08
C VAL A 72 -2.93 8.61 2.39
N ALA A 73 -2.54 7.33 2.34
CA ALA A 73 -2.39 6.51 3.53
C ALA A 73 -1.31 7.07 4.47
N ASN A 74 -0.16 7.50 3.92
CA ASN A 74 0.92 8.13 4.70
C ASN A 74 0.49 9.46 5.33
N THR A 75 -0.31 10.27 4.62
CA THR A 75 -0.88 11.51 5.14
C THR A 75 -1.82 11.22 6.32
N LEU A 76 -2.73 10.26 6.16
CA LEU A 76 -3.67 9.90 7.22
C LEU A 76 -2.96 9.31 8.43
N ALA A 77 -1.91 8.49 8.24
CA ALA A 77 -1.09 7.97 9.33
C ALA A 77 -0.42 9.11 10.13
N THR A 78 0.08 10.12 9.44
CA THR A 78 0.65 11.31 10.09
C THR A 78 -0.40 12.06 10.91
N ILE A 79 -1.59 12.30 10.34
CA ILE A 79 -2.68 13.01 11.01
C ILE A 79 -3.19 12.20 12.21
N SER A 80 -3.35 10.88 12.06
CA SER A 80 -3.77 10.00 13.16
C SER A 80 -2.76 10.03 14.32
N ASN A 81 -1.47 10.02 14.03
CA ASN A 81 -0.42 10.15 15.05
C ASN A 81 -0.44 11.51 15.77
N LEU A 82 -1.01 12.53 15.14
CA LEU A 82 -1.25 13.85 15.75
C LEU A 82 -2.59 13.93 16.51
N GLY A 83 -3.32 12.82 16.60
CA GLY A 83 -4.59 12.71 17.33
C GLY A 83 -5.85 12.94 16.50
N GLY A 84 -5.72 13.08 15.18
CA GLY A 84 -6.87 13.20 14.28
C GLY A 84 -7.58 11.86 14.04
N ASN A 85 -8.91 11.90 13.97
CA ASN A 85 -9.74 10.73 13.67
C ASN A 85 -9.90 10.57 12.15
N CYS A 86 -9.28 9.55 11.59
CA CYS A 86 -9.10 9.39 10.14
C CYS A 86 -9.86 8.19 9.58
N ALA A 87 -10.33 8.33 8.33
CA ALA A 87 -10.87 7.24 7.55
C ALA A 87 -10.21 7.16 6.17
N PHE A 88 -10.06 5.94 5.63
CA PHE A 88 -9.51 5.68 4.30
C PHE A 88 -10.49 4.87 3.46
N ILE A 89 -10.67 5.30 2.21
CA ILE A 89 -11.39 4.55 1.17
C ILE A 89 -10.41 4.21 0.05
N GLY A 90 -10.27 2.92 -0.25
CA GLY A 90 -9.44 2.42 -1.34
C GLY A 90 -9.71 0.95 -1.59
N SER A 91 -9.57 0.52 -2.84
CA SER A 91 -9.83 -0.86 -3.25
C SER A 91 -8.59 -1.73 -3.05
N ARG A 92 -8.80 -2.93 -2.51
CA ARG A 92 -7.79 -3.96 -2.35
C ARG A 92 -8.42 -5.35 -2.50
N LYS A 93 -7.62 -6.35 -2.77
CA LYS A 93 -8.06 -7.75 -2.78
C LYS A 93 -7.89 -8.37 -1.39
N ASN A 94 -8.69 -9.38 -1.08
CA ASN A 94 -8.52 -10.20 0.14
C ASN A 94 -7.35 -11.19 -0.05
N ASP A 95 -6.14 -10.68 -0.28
CA ASP A 95 -4.91 -11.42 -0.45
C ASP A 95 -3.88 -11.06 0.63
N LYS A 96 -2.68 -11.63 0.56
CA LYS A 96 -1.59 -11.39 1.52
C LYS A 96 -1.28 -9.90 1.70
N PHE A 97 -1.18 -9.15 0.60
CA PHE A 97 -0.76 -7.75 0.63
C PHE A 97 -1.92 -6.82 1.01
N GLY A 98 -3.15 -7.11 0.59
CA GLY A 98 -4.34 -6.42 1.07
C GLY A 98 -4.54 -6.55 2.58
N LYS A 99 -4.28 -7.74 3.14
CA LYS A 99 -4.30 -7.97 4.60
C LYS A 99 -3.20 -7.19 5.33
N LEU A 100 -1.99 -7.12 4.77
CA LEU A 100 -0.90 -6.32 5.34
C LEU A 100 -1.25 -4.83 5.34
N PHE A 101 -1.82 -4.31 4.25
CA PHE A 101 -2.31 -2.94 4.20
C PHE A 101 -3.37 -2.68 5.27
N SER A 102 -4.39 -3.55 5.34
CA SER A 102 -5.47 -3.43 6.35
C SER A 102 -4.95 -3.44 7.78
N LYS A 103 -4.00 -4.34 8.07
CA LYS A 103 -3.36 -4.41 9.38
C LYS A 103 -2.65 -3.10 9.73
N SER A 104 -1.87 -2.55 8.79
CA SER A 104 -1.14 -1.30 8.99
C SER A 104 -2.08 -0.10 9.21
N MET A 105 -3.22 -0.03 8.49
CA MET A 105 -4.23 1.00 8.72
C MET A 105 -4.83 0.89 10.14
N ASN A 106 -5.18 -0.32 10.56
CA ASN A 106 -5.74 -0.57 11.89
C ASN A 106 -4.73 -0.23 13.01
N GLU A 107 -3.45 -0.56 12.85
CA GLU A 107 -2.38 -0.24 13.80
C GLU A 107 -2.18 1.28 13.96
N ASN A 108 -2.49 2.05 12.92
CA ASN A 108 -2.49 3.51 12.95
C ASN A 108 -3.87 4.10 13.34
N ASN A 109 -4.81 3.31 13.84
CA ASN A 109 -6.17 3.74 14.22
C ASN A 109 -6.93 4.45 13.09
N ILE A 110 -6.67 4.09 11.83
CA ILE A 110 -7.36 4.63 10.67
C ILE A 110 -8.49 3.68 10.29
N TYR A 111 -9.72 4.18 10.29
CA TYR A 111 -10.87 3.39 9.82
C TYR A 111 -10.69 3.07 8.33
N LEU A 112 -10.77 1.81 8.00
CA LEU A 112 -10.68 1.33 6.64
C LEU A 112 -12.05 0.87 6.16
N SER A 113 -12.56 1.48 5.10
CA SER A 113 -13.80 1.02 4.45
C SER A 113 -13.62 -0.41 3.92
N ASN A 114 -14.61 -1.28 4.19
CA ASN A 114 -14.61 -2.68 3.78
C ASN A 114 -14.86 -2.81 2.26
N GLN A 115 -13.88 -2.46 1.45
CA GLN A 115 -13.88 -2.69 0.01
C GLN A 115 -12.79 -3.71 -0.34
N GLU A 116 -12.95 -4.92 0.20
CA GLU A 116 -12.15 -6.07 -0.20
C GLU A 116 -12.82 -6.77 -1.37
N ASN A 117 -12.09 -6.91 -2.46
CA ASN A 117 -12.55 -7.67 -3.61
C ASN A 117 -12.10 -9.13 -3.47
N GLU A 118 -13.04 -10.06 -3.52
CA GLU A 118 -12.72 -11.49 -3.56
C GLU A 118 -12.20 -11.91 -4.94
N ASN A 119 -12.69 -11.25 -5.98
CA ASN A 119 -12.37 -11.53 -7.38
C ASN A 119 -11.68 -10.33 -8.03
N GLY A 120 -10.86 -10.58 -9.06
CA GLY A 120 -10.20 -9.52 -9.82
C GLY A 120 -8.68 -9.47 -9.60
N LYS A 121 -8.10 -8.32 -9.93
CA LYS A 121 -6.65 -8.08 -9.82
C LYS A 121 -6.17 -8.20 -8.39
N SER A 122 -4.92 -8.63 -8.19
CA SER A 122 -4.26 -8.65 -6.87
C SER A 122 -4.10 -7.25 -6.29
N SER A 123 -3.89 -7.17 -4.99
CA SER A 123 -3.65 -5.89 -4.29
C SER A 123 -2.45 -5.15 -4.86
N SER A 124 -2.49 -3.83 -4.79
CA SER A 124 -1.43 -2.95 -5.29
C SER A 124 -0.15 -3.09 -4.49
N LEU A 125 0.97 -3.09 -5.19
CA LEU A 125 2.32 -3.20 -4.63
C LEU A 125 3.22 -2.09 -5.15
N CYS A 126 4.08 -1.58 -4.29
CA CYS A 126 5.22 -0.76 -4.67
C CYS A 126 6.50 -1.44 -4.15
N LEU A 127 7.31 -1.96 -5.07
CA LEU A 127 8.63 -2.49 -4.74
C LEU A 127 9.60 -1.32 -4.69
N VAL A 128 10.13 -1.06 -3.49
CA VAL A 128 11.10 0.00 -3.20
C VAL A 128 12.47 -0.65 -3.06
N LEU A 129 13.27 -0.54 -4.12
CA LEU A 129 14.64 -1.05 -4.22
C LEU A 129 15.61 -0.01 -3.69
N ILE A 130 16.37 -0.35 -2.65
CA ILE A 130 17.32 0.54 -2.00
C ILE A 130 18.74 0.13 -2.39
N THR A 131 19.46 1.01 -3.07
CA THR A 131 20.86 0.82 -3.45
C THR A 131 21.80 1.18 -2.30
N PRO A 132 23.10 0.78 -2.36
CA PRO A 132 24.06 1.01 -1.27
C PRO A 132 24.29 2.48 -0.90
N ASN A 133 24.02 3.43 -1.82
CA ASN A 133 24.05 4.87 -1.56
C ASN A 133 22.76 5.41 -0.89
N GLY A 134 21.75 4.53 -0.65
CA GLY A 134 20.46 4.90 -0.06
C GLY A 134 19.41 5.43 -1.05
N GLU A 135 19.72 5.44 -2.36
CA GLU A 135 18.77 5.86 -3.38
C GLU A 135 17.64 4.83 -3.53
N ARG A 136 16.45 5.30 -3.90
CA ARG A 136 15.23 4.48 -4.00
C ARG A 136 14.74 4.42 -5.42
N THR A 137 14.71 3.22 -5.97
CA THR A 137 14.10 2.92 -7.27
C THR A 137 12.79 2.18 -7.05
N MET A 138 11.70 2.62 -7.66
CA MET A 138 10.37 2.11 -7.38
C MET A 138 9.74 1.44 -8.60
N CYS A 139 9.23 0.23 -8.41
CA CYS A 139 8.39 -0.46 -9.38
C CYS A 139 6.99 -0.62 -8.78
N THR A 140 5.98 0.02 -9.38
CA THR A 140 4.62 0.06 -8.84
C THR A 140 3.63 -0.69 -9.73
N TYR A 141 2.94 -1.66 -9.15
CA TYR A 141 1.79 -2.34 -9.72
C TYR A 141 0.52 -1.84 -9.03
N LEU A 142 -0.40 -1.24 -9.80
CA LEU A 142 -1.61 -0.62 -9.23
C LEU A 142 -2.72 -1.61 -8.94
N GLY A 143 -2.76 -2.76 -9.61
CA GLY A 143 -3.64 -3.87 -9.30
C GLY A 143 -5.10 -3.50 -9.05
N ALA A 144 -5.61 -3.91 -7.89
CA ALA A 144 -6.99 -3.68 -7.47
C ALA A 144 -7.34 -2.21 -7.19
N SER A 145 -6.35 -1.31 -7.18
CA SER A 145 -6.60 0.13 -6.95
C SER A 145 -7.00 0.89 -8.21
N THR A 146 -7.10 0.21 -9.38
CA THR A 146 -7.52 0.80 -10.67
C THR A 146 -8.92 0.39 -11.06
#